data_4bdf0037ed52c8f21a0133a1ce98796e
#
_entry.id   4bdf0037ed52c8f21a0133a1ce98796e
#
_cell.length_a   1.000
_cell.length_b   1.000
_cell.length_c   1.000
_cell.angle_alpha   90.00
_cell.angle_beta   90.00
_cell.angle_gamma   90.00
#
_symmetry.space_group_name_H-M   'P 1'
#
loop_
_entity.id
_entity.type
_entity.pdbx_description
1 polymer ?
#
loop_
_entity_poly.entity_id
_entity_poly.type
_entity_poly.pdbx_seq_one_letter_code
_entity_poly.pdbx_strand_id
1 'polypeptide(L)'
;MSLGRVSSFSKEVDTLVSYQKTNMELKKILTSRELQIVNLLSQDLSYQEIADQLQLTKRTVGFHIGNALRKTQYRSKVGLAVAFVKEKIEDNTLK
;
A
#
# COMPACT_ATOMS: atom_id res chain seq x y z
N MET A 1 -16.13 22.01 18.18
CA MET A 1 -15.77 21.88 18.11
C MET A 1 -15.37 21.57 18.02
N SER A 2 -15.42 21.54 17.89
CA SER A 2 -14.85 21.09 17.82
C SER A 2 -14.53 20.64 17.60
N LEU A 3 -14.57 20.57 17.42
CA LEU A 3 -14.04 20.06 17.24
C LEU A 3 -13.79 19.49 17.24
N GLY A 4 -13.91 19.48 17.28
CA GLY A 4 -13.33 18.86 17.25
C GLY A 4 -13.44 18.17 16.98
N ARG A 5 -13.71 18.07 16.91
CA ARG A 5 -13.47 17.50 16.62
C ARG A 5 -13.12 17.00 15.96
N VAL A 6 -13.11 17.09 15.85
CA VAL A 6 -12.42 16.71 15.42
C VAL A 6 -11.82 16.32 15.45
N SER A 7 -11.81 16.22 15.80
CA SER A 7 -11.05 15.91 16.04
C SER A 7 -10.96 15.16 16.33
N SER A 8 -11.38 15.01 16.64
CA SER A 8 -11.20 14.23 17.00
C SER A 8 -11.18 13.30 16.39
N PHE A 9 -11.61 13.14 15.89
CA PHE A 9 -11.43 12.34 15.13
C PHE A 9 -10.29 12.14 14.73
N SER A 10 -9.88 12.94 14.91
CA SER A 10 -8.75 12.85 14.30
C SER A 10 -7.83 12.37 15.24
N LYS A 11 -7.94 12.57 16.27
CA LYS A 11 -7.14 12.13 17.17
C LYS A 11 -7.26 10.78 17.29
N GLU A 12 -8.26 10.32 17.22
CA GLU A 12 -8.39 9.04 17.34
C GLU A 12 -7.94 8.60 16.14
N VAL A 13 -8.07 9.28 15.30
CA VAL A 13 -7.70 8.90 14.08
C VAL A 13 -6.29 8.83 14.16
N ASP A 14 -5.67 9.65 14.77
CA ASP A 14 -4.32 9.62 14.84
C ASP A 14 -3.93 8.55 15.57
N THR A 15 -4.56 8.30 16.51
CA THR A 15 -4.24 7.25 17.27
C THR A 15 -4.31 6.13 16.47
N LEU A 16 -5.26 6.01 15.74
CA LEU A 16 -5.43 4.93 15.00
C LEU A 16 -4.40 4.85 14.13
N VAL A 17 -4.02 5.80 13.67
CA VAL A 17 -3.12 5.81 12.74
C VAL A 17 -1.93 5.34 13.30
N SER A 18 -1.60 5.78 14.41
CA SER A 18 -0.38 5.38 14.89
C SER A 18 -0.28 3.98 15.01
N TYR A 19 -1.23 3.32 15.45
CA TYR A 19 -1.01 2.01 15.67
C TYR A 19 -0.94 1.27 14.47
N GLN A 20 -1.54 1.70 13.55
CA GLN A 20 -1.53 0.90 12.48
C GLN A 20 -0.30 0.94 11.79
N LYS A 21 0.36 1.96 11.87
CA LYS A 21 1.44 1.97 11.11
C LYS A 21 2.41 1.11 11.69
N THR A 22 2.36 0.84 12.84
CA THR A 22 3.38 0.06 13.41
C THR A 22 3.29 -1.32 12.93
N ASN A 23 2.23 -1.73 12.45
CA ASN A 23 2.14 -3.03 12.03
C ASN A 23 2.11 -3.28 10.62
N MET A 24 1.88 -2.34 9.84
CA MET A 24 1.71 -2.58 8.45
C MET A 24 2.91 -2.25 7.64
N GLU A 25 3.97 -2.94 7.88
CA GLU A 25 5.11 -2.75 7.04
C GLU A 25 4.94 -3.67 5.88
N LEU A 26 4.68 -3.14 4.73
CA LEU A 26 4.40 -3.94 3.56
C LEU A 26 5.54 -4.90 3.24
N LYS A 27 6.77 -4.49 3.41
CA LYS A 27 7.88 -5.36 3.10
C LYS A 27 7.91 -6.60 3.98
N LYS A 28 7.21 -6.60 5.09
CA LYS A 28 7.17 -7.75 5.95
C LYS A 28 5.95 -8.61 5.69
N ILE A 29 4.94 -8.03 5.05
CA ILE A 29 3.71 -8.75 4.79
C ILE A 29 3.66 -9.35 3.41
N LEU A 30 4.22 -8.65 2.43
CA LEU A 30 4.11 -9.06 1.05
C LEU A 30 5.35 -9.83 0.60
N THR A 31 5.17 -10.70 -0.37
CA THR A 31 6.29 -11.43 -0.93
C THR A 31 7.09 -10.49 -1.81
N SER A 32 8.28 -10.88 -2.22
CA SER A 32 9.12 -10.09 -3.09
C SER A 32 8.41 -9.76 -4.38
N ARG A 33 7.72 -10.72 -4.95
CA ARG A 33 7.03 -10.49 -6.22
C ARG A 33 5.87 -9.51 -6.02
N GLU A 34 5.15 -9.65 -4.92
CA GLU A 34 4.05 -8.74 -4.64
C GLU A 34 4.57 -7.32 -4.45
N LEU A 35 5.70 -7.17 -3.75
CA LEU A 35 6.27 -5.84 -3.55
C LEU A 35 6.70 -5.25 -4.89
N GLN A 36 7.27 -6.07 -5.75
CA GLN A 36 7.72 -5.62 -7.04
C GLN A 36 6.53 -5.11 -7.86
N ILE A 37 5.44 -5.83 -7.83
CA ILE A 37 4.25 -5.45 -8.58
C ILE A 37 3.61 -4.19 -7.98
N VAL A 38 3.55 -4.10 -6.67
CA VAL A 38 2.95 -2.93 -6.03
C VAL A 38 3.82 -1.70 -6.31
N ASN A 39 5.13 -1.88 -6.36
CA ASN A 39 6.03 -0.78 -6.67
C ASN A 39 5.72 -0.24 -8.07
N LEU A 40 5.56 -1.12 -9.05
CA LEU A 40 5.25 -0.68 -10.40
C LEU A 40 3.86 -0.07 -10.46
N LEU A 41 2.92 -0.62 -9.70
CA LEU A 41 1.58 -0.09 -9.67
C LEU A 41 1.61 1.34 -9.12
N SER A 42 2.47 1.62 -8.13
CA SER A 42 2.56 2.95 -7.55
C SER A 42 3.14 3.97 -8.52
N GLN A 43 3.71 3.50 -9.63
CA GLN A 43 4.26 4.38 -10.64
C GLN A 43 3.24 4.62 -11.76
N ASP A 44 1.99 4.29 -11.49
CA ASP A 44 0.90 4.53 -12.41
C ASP A 44 0.97 3.66 -13.68
N LEU A 45 1.53 2.48 -13.56
CA LEU A 45 1.56 1.59 -14.69
C LEU A 45 0.30 0.72 -14.71
N SER A 46 -0.18 0.39 -15.87
CA SER A 46 -1.35 -0.45 -15.99
C SER A 46 -0.94 -1.90 -15.74
N TYR A 47 -1.91 -2.77 -15.52
CA TYR A 47 -1.63 -4.18 -15.32
C TYR A 47 -0.87 -4.75 -16.53
N GLN A 48 -1.24 -4.31 -17.73
CA GLN A 48 -0.59 -4.82 -18.92
C GLN A 48 0.87 -4.36 -18.97
N GLU A 49 1.12 -3.12 -18.58
CA GLU A 49 2.48 -2.61 -18.58
C GLU A 49 3.33 -3.34 -17.54
N ILE A 50 2.75 -3.63 -16.39
CA ILE A 50 3.46 -4.34 -15.36
C ILE A 50 3.75 -5.77 -15.86
N ALA A 51 2.75 -6.39 -16.47
CA ALA A 51 2.91 -7.74 -16.99
C ALA A 51 4.03 -7.78 -18.01
N ASP A 52 4.08 -6.78 -18.88
CA ASP A 52 5.10 -6.76 -19.92
C ASP A 52 6.49 -6.62 -19.29
N GLN A 53 6.63 -5.77 -18.31
CA GLN A 53 7.93 -5.59 -17.67
C GLN A 53 8.41 -6.81 -16.93
N LEU A 54 7.51 -7.55 -16.32
CA LEU A 54 7.89 -8.69 -15.54
C LEU A 54 7.75 -10.02 -16.27
N GLN A 55 7.35 -9.94 -17.53
CA GLN A 55 7.14 -11.11 -18.36
C GLN A 55 6.09 -12.04 -17.73
N LEU A 56 5.02 -11.45 -17.29
CA LEU A 56 3.90 -12.17 -16.73
C LEU A 56 2.66 -11.88 -17.58
N THR A 57 1.56 -12.51 -17.28
CA THR A 57 0.33 -12.18 -17.95
C THR A 57 -0.41 -11.17 -17.08
N LYS A 58 -1.29 -10.39 -17.71
CA LYS A 58 -2.09 -9.42 -17.01
C LYS A 58 -2.87 -10.12 -15.91
N ARG A 59 -3.36 -11.33 -16.15
CA ARG A 59 -4.13 -12.06 -15.18
C ARG A 59 -3.28 -12.40 -13.95
N THR A 60 -2.03 -12.78 -14.16
CA THR A 60 -1.14 -13.09 -13.07
C THR A 60 -0.84 -11.85 -12.23
N VAL A 61 -0.68 -10.69 -12.90
CA VAL A 61 -0.48 -9.45 -12.18
C VAL A 61 -1.69 -9.18 -11.29
N GLY A 62 -2.89 -9.35 -11.83
CA GLY A 62 -4.11 -9.15 -11.06
C GLY A 62 -4.19 -10.10 -9.88
N PHE A 63 -3.74 -11.34 -10.06
CA PHE A 63 -3.74 -12.32 -9.01
C PHE A 63 -2.82 -11.89 -7.86
N HIS A 64 -1.64 -11.40 -8.18
CA HIS A 64 -0.71 -10.96 -7.14
C HIS A 64 -1.26 -9.71 -6.42
N ILE A 65 -1.89 -8.80 -7.15
CA ILE A 65 -2.45 -7.61 -6.53
C ILE A 65 -3.61 -8.02 -5.61
N GLY A 66 -4.41 -8.97 -6.05
CA GLY A 66 -5.50 -9.46 -5.23
C GLY A 66 -5.00 -10.08 -3.93
N ASN A 67 -3.89 -10.84 -4.00
CA ASN A 67 -3.32 -11.43 -2.82
C ASN A 67 -2.79 -10.35 -1.89
N ALA A 68 -2.15 -9.32 -2.45
CA ALA A 68 -1.61 -8.24 -1.65
C ALA A 68 -2.75 -7.50 -0.93
N LEU A 69 -3.85 -7.28 -1.62
CA LEU A 69 -4.98 -6.60 -1.01
C LEU A 69 -5.55 -7.42 0.14
N ARG A 70 -5.61 -8.73 -0.05
CA ARG A 70 -6.15 -9.57 0.98
C ARG A 70 -5.25 -9.58 2.21
N LYS A 71 -3.94 -9.61 2.03
CA LYS A 71 -3.00 -9.64 3.14
C LYS A 71 -2.98 -8.34 3.90
N THR A 72 -3.17 -7.23 3.21
CA THR A 72 -3.05 -5.92 3.83
C THR A 72 -4.40 -5.34 4.24
N GLN A 73 -5.49 -5.92 3.77
CA GLN A 73 -6.82 -5.46 4.10
C GLN A 73 -7.17 -4.10 3.48
N TYR A 74 -6.38 -3.61 2.53
CA TYR A 74 -6.74 -2.39 1.85
C TYR A 74 -7.89 -2.72 0.89
N ARG A 75 -8.79 -1.78 0.70
CA ARG A 75 -9.94 -2.01 -0.13
C ARG A 75 -9.69 -1.92 -1.61
N SER A 76 -8.73 -1.13 -1.99
CA SER A 76 -8.49 -0.95 -3.41
C SER A 76 -7.02 -0.88 -3.69
N LYS A 77 -6.67 -1.07 -4.96
CA LYS A 77 -5.29 -0.99 -5.37
C LYS A 77 -4.74 0.39 -5.18
N VAL A 78 -5.60 1.42 -5.22
CA VAL A 78 -5.14 2.78 -5.03
C VAL A 78 -4.65 2.95 -3.59
N GLY A 79 -5.40 2.44 -2.63
CA GLY A 79 -5.00 2.51 -1.24
C GLY A 79 -3.71 1.76 -0.99
N LEU A 80 -3.55 0.61 -1.62
CA LEU A 80 -2.35 -0.18 -1.47
C LEU A 80 -1.14 0.58 -2.05
N ALA A 81 -1.30 1.17 -3.22
CA ALA A 81 -0.21 1.91 -3.86
C ALA A 81 0.18 3.12 -3.03
N VAL A 82 -0.81 3.82 -2.48
CA VAL A 82 -0.53 4.99 -1.66
C VAL A 82 0.22 4.56 -0.40
N ALA A 83 -0.17 3.46 0.22
CA ALA A 83 0.49 2.97 1.41
C ALA A 83 1.95 2.60 1.11
N PHE A 84 2.18 2.01 -0.06
CA PHE A 84 3.52 1.63 -0.45
C PHE A 84 4.41 2.87 -0.60
N VAL A 85 3.89 3.91 -1.23
CA VAL A 85 4.65 5.13 -1.44
C VAL A 85 4.95 5.79 -0.10
N LYS A 86 3.97 5.82 0.79
CA LYS A 86 4.16 6.44 2.09
C LYS A 86 5.23 5.70 2.88
N GLU A 87 5.23 4.39 2.82
CA GLU A 87 6.21 3.62 3.55
C GLU A 87 7.61 3.88 2.99
N LYS A 88 7.73 4.00 1.68
CA LYS A 88 9.00 4.28 1.06
C LYS A 88 9.52 5.64 1.44
N ILE A 89 8.67 6.63 1.50
CA ILE A 89 9.05 7.97 1.85
C ILE A 89 9.51 8.01 3.29
N GLU A 90 8.81 7.31 4.16
CA GLU A 90 9.19 7.29 5.56
C GLU A 90 10.54 6.62 5.76
N ASP A 91 10.81 5.56 5.02
CA ASP A 91 12.07 4.89 5.12
C ASP A 91 13.19 5.82 4.69
N ASN A 92 12.99 6.56 3.62
CA ASN A 92 13.99 7.47 3.13
C ASN A 92 14.19 8.61 4.09
N THR A 93 13.14 9.06 4.72
CA THR A 93 13.23 10.16 5.64
C THR A 93 14.03 9.78 6.88
N LEU A 94 13.93 8.54 7.28
CA LEU A 94 14.60 8.10 8.46
C LEU A 94 16.09 7.96 8.22
N LYS A 95 16.50 7.93 7.00
CA LYS A 95 17.91 7.86 6.73
C LYS A 95 18.54 9.22 6.77
#